data_6d5483ffc942d64e6945e0ce853b5db6
#
_entry.id   6d5483ffc942d64e6945e0ce853b5db6
#
_cell.length_a   1.000
_cell.length_b   1.000
_cell.length_c   1.000
_cell.angle_alpha   90.00
_cell.angle_beta   90.00
_cell.angle_gamma   90.00
#
_symmetry.space_group_name_H-M   'P 1'
#
loop_
_entity.id
_entity.type
_entity.pdbx_description
1 polymer ?
#
loop_
_entity_poly.entity_id
_entity_poly.type
_entity_poly.pdbx_seq_one_letter_code
_entity_poly.pdbx_strand_id
1 'polypeptide(L)'
;MKVRCITLGAFQVNAYLLEDPATGQCAIVDTGEGPQLANTLANLNPRPDLRAILLTHAHFDHAGGLADLQQEFPDAVTWLPALERPMFDLLPQQGSLLFGMADFDRPNGRIDREVRDGETVDLGDNWCLRFLSTPGHTPGQGCYYDETYIFVGDTLFAGSIGRTDFPMSDPELMQASLSRLLELPGHLLVCSGHGPVTTLEEELRTNPFLDHVRRARGIAGSRWSSVPGSRWS
;
A
#
# COMPACT_ATOMS: atom_id res chain seq x y z
N MET A 1 -1.95 -5.74 17.48
CA MET A 1 -0.77 -5.52 16.62
C MET A 1 -0.20 -4.14 16.93
N LYS A 2 1.16 -3.97 16.96
CA LYS A 2 1.79 -2.65 16.95
C LYS A 2 2.18 -2.31 15.52
N VAL A 3 2.05 -1.06 15.14
CA VAL A 3 2.38 -0.58 13.77
C VAL A 3 3.34 0.59 13.86
N ARG A 4 4.43 0.53 13.09
CA ARG A 4 5.39 1.63 12.92
C ARG A 4 5.49 1.99 11.45
N CYS A 5 5.19 3.23 11.11
CA CYS A 5 5.41 3.78 9.78
C CYS A 5 6.89 4.18 9.63
N ILE A 6 7.49 3.83 8.50
CA ILE A 6 8.85 4.19 8.09
C ILE A 6 8.74 4.80 6.70
N THR A 7 8.89 6.12 6.60
CA THR A 7 8.85 6.82 5.31
C THR A 7 10.22 6.77 4.65
N LEU A 8 10.27 6.38 3.39
CA LEU A 8 11.48 6.01 2.65
C LEU A 8 11.62 6.81 1.35
N GLY A 9 12.85 7.03 0.96
CA GLY A 9 13.26 7.42 -0.37
C GLY A 9 12.81 8.79 -0.86
N ALA A 10 13.07 9.04 -2.13
CA ALA A 10 12.74 10.29 -2.81
C ALA A 10 11.23 10.43 -3.03
N PHE A 11 10.52 9.31 -3.16
CA PHE A 11 9.07 9.26 -3.37
C PHE A 11 8.27 9.32 -2.06
N GLN A 12 8.95 9.35 -0.90
CA GLN A 12 8.32 9.44 0.42
C GLN A 12 7.28 8.32 0.65
N VAL A 13 7.61 7.10 0.18
CA VAL A 13 6.73 5.95 0.36
C VAL A 13 6.73 5.49 1.81
N ASN A 14 5.61 5.07 2.31
CA ASN A 14 5.44 4.53 3.65
C ASN A 14 5.52 3.00 3.62
N ALA A 15 6.52 2.45 4.29
CA ALA A 15 6.55 1.05 4.68
C ALA A 15 6.04 0.90 6.13
N TYR A 16 5.31 -0.17 6.41
CA TYR A 16 4.72 -0.37 7.74
C TYR A 16 5.27 -1.64 8.39
N LEU A 17 6.10 -1.46 9.42
CA LEU A 17 6.56 -2.57 10.26
C LEU A 17 5.46 -2.90 11.27
N LEU A 18 4.97 -4.12 11.19
CA LEU A 18 3.95 -4.71 12.04
C LEU A 18 4.65 -5.63 13.05
N GLU A 19 4.26 -5.55 14.32
CA GLU A 19 4.77 -6.42 15.40
C GLU A 19 3.59 -7.08 16.11
N ASP A 20 3.63 -8.39 16.21
CA ASP A 20 2.74 -9.12 17.12
C ASP A 20 3.26 -8.97 18.55
N PRO A 21 2.51 -8.34 19.46
CA PRO A 21 2.97 -8.13 20.83
C PRO A 21 3.05 -9.41 21.67
N ALA A 22 2.42 -10.51 21.23
CA ALA A 22 2.45 -11.78 21.95
C ALA A 22 3.71 -12.58 21.67
N THR A 23 4.19 -12.56 20.43
CA THR A 23 5.34 -13.37 19.98
C THR A 23 6.59 -12.55 19.70
N GLY A 24 6.45 -11.24 19.42
CA GLY A 24 7.52 -10.38 18.93
C GLY A 24 7.86 -10.59 17.44
N GLN A 25 7.13 -11.47 16.75
CA GLN A 25 7.28 -11.67 15.30
C GLN A 25 6.84 -10.42 14.55
N CYS A 26 7.49 -10.19 13.40
CA CYS A 26 7.26 -9.01 12.61
C CYS A 26 6.85 -9.37 11.17
N ALA A 27 6.03 -8.49 10.57
CA ALA A 27 5.79 -8.43 9.14
C ALA A 27 6.05 -7.00 8.64
N ILE A 28 6.30 -6.84 7.35
CA ILE A 28 6.43 -5.53 6.71
C ILE A 28 5.45 -5.42 5.55
N VAL A 29 4.80 -4.27 5.43
CA VAL A 29 4.00 -3.92 4.25
C VAL A 29 4.77 -2.91 3.44
N ASP A 30 5.04 -3.24 2.18
CA ASP A 30 5.86 -2.55 1.20
C ASP A 30 7.34 -2.38 1.60
N THR A 31 8.21 -2.15 0.63
CA THR A 31 9.68 -2.25 0.83
C THR A 31 10.44 -0.97 0.48
N GLY A 32 9.79 0.02 -0.13
CA GLY A 32 10.48 1.18 -0.64
C GLY A 32 11.19 0.93 -1.98
N GLU A 33 11.92 1.93 -2.43
CA GLU A 33 12.57 1.98 -3.76
C GLU A 33 13.99 1.37 -3.82
N GLY A 34 14.51 0.89 -2.68
CA GLY A 34 15.89 0.38 -2.62
C GLY A 34 16.29 -0.09 -1.21
N PRO A 35 17.59 -0.16 -0.89
CA PRO A 35 18.12 -0.84 0.29
C PRO A 35 17.85 -0.14 1.63
N GLN A 36 17.20 1.02 1.62
CA GLN A 36 17.05 1.86 2.82
C GLN A 36 16.27 1.16 3.93
N LEU A 37 15.19 0.42 3.59
CA LEU A 37 14.41 -0.32 4.57
C LEU A 37 15.22 -1.46 5.17
N ALA A 38 15.90 -2.26 4.34
CA ALA A 38 16.74 -3.37 4.79
C ALA A 38 17.80 -2.87 5.77
N ASN A 39 18.52 -1.79 5.42
CA ASN A 39 19.51 -1.15 6.28
C ASN A 39 18.89 -0.63 7.59
N THR A 40 17.70 -0.03 7.54
CA THR A 40 17.01 0.49 8.72
C THR A 40 16.66 -0.65 9.67
N LEU A 41 16.02 -1.72 9.17
CA LEU A 41 15.59 -2.84 10.00
C LEU A 41 16.78 -3.63 10.58
N ALA A 42 17.84 -3.82 9.79
CA ALA A 42 19.07 -4.50 10.25
C ALA A 42 19.74 -3.80 11.44
N ASN A 43 19.61 -2.47 11.53
CA ASN A 43 20.21 -1.65 12.59
C ASN A 43 19.27 -1.39 13.78
N LEU A 44 18.04 -1.91 13.77
CA LEU A 44 17.16 -1.83 14.94
C LEU A 44 17.70 -2.71 16.08
N ASN A 45 17.50 -2.26 17.33
CA ASN A 45 17.83 -3.01 18.52
C ASN A 45 16.60 -3.07 19.46
N PRO A 46 16.01 -4.24 19.70
CA PRO A 46 16.36 -5.52 19.09
C PRO A 46 16.08 -5.55 17.56
N ARG A 47 16.83 -6.38 16.84
CA ARG A 47 16.57 -6.66 15.42
C ARG A 47 15.22 -7.37 15.29
N PRO A 48 14.35 -6.98 14.34
CA PRO A 48 13.05 -7.62 14.17
C PRO A 48 13.16 -9.06 13.69
N ASP A 49 12.32 -9.94 14.23
CA ASP A 49 12.10 -11.30 13.73
C ASP A 49 11.11 -11.22 12.55
N LEU A 50 11.61 -10.81 11.38
CA LEU A 50 10.79 -10.58 10.20
C LEU A 50 10.37 -11.90 9.56
N ARG A 51 9.07 -12.20 9.57
CA ARG A 51 8.47 -13.44 9.06
C ARG A 51 7.79 -13.29 7.72
N ALA A 52 7.27 -12.10 7.42
CA ALA A 52 6.54 -11.87 6.19
C ALA A 52 6.85 -10.49 5.59
N ILE A 53 6.83 -10.44 4.25
CA ILE A 53 6.89 -9.23 3.43
C ILE A 53 5.61 -9.22 2.58
N LEU A 54 4.80 -8.19 2.72
CA LEU A 54 3.50 -8.05 2.06
C LEU A 54 3.58 -6.88 1.08
N LEU A 55 3.48 -7.14 -0.21
CA LEU A 55 3.43 -6.10 -1.21
C LEU A 55 1.97 -5.71 -1.49
N THR A 56 1.64 -4.43 -1.40
CA THR A 56 0.31 -3.93 -1.79
C THR A 56 0.16 -3.93 -3.31
N HIS A 57 1.22 -3.56 -4.01
CA HIS A 57 1.35 -3.60 -5.46
C HIS A 57 2.83 -3.58 -5.85
N ALA A 58 3.12 -3.60 -7.15
CA ALA A 58 4.47 -3.80 -7.64
C ALA A 58 5.06 -2.58 -8.38
N HIS A 59 4.69 -1.35 -8.00
CA HIS A 59 5.48 -0.19 -8.41
C HIS A 59 6.84 -0.19 -7.70
N PHE A 60 7.84 0.35 -8.39
CA PHE A 60 9.24 0.28 -7.93
C PHE A 60 9.47 0.96 -6.57
N ASP A 61 8.70 1.99 -6.25
CA ASP A 61 8.78 2.68 -4.96
C ASP A 61 8.13 1.89 -3.81
N HIS A 62 7.29 0.87 -4.11
CA HIS A 62 6.73 -0.07 -3.14
C HIS A 62 7.47 -1.40 -3.08
N ALA A 63 7.95 -1.89 -4.22
CA ALA A 63 8.53 -3.23 -4.33
C ALA A 63 10.05 -3.24 -4.63
N GLY A 64 10.64 -2.08 -4.94
CA GLY A 64 12.03 -1.98 -5.41
C GLY A 64 13.09 -2.37 -4.39
N GLY A 65 12.78 -2.29 -3.10
CA GLY A 65 13.65 -2.73 -2.01
C GLY A 65 13.57 -4.21 -1.66
N LEU A 66 12.71 -4.99 -2.34
CA LEU A 66 12.43 -6.38 -1.97
C LEU A 66 13.69 -7.26 -1.99
N ALA A 67 14.49 -7.19 -3.05
CA ALA A 67 15.68 -8.02 -3.18
C ALA A 67 16.71 -7.73 -2.06
N ASP A 68 16.91 -6.47 -1.71
CA ASP A 68 17.78 -6.05 -0.61
C ASP A 68 17.26 -6.55 0.74
N LEU A 69 15.94 -6.43 0.94
CA LEU A 69 15.31 -6.89 2.17
C LEU A 69 15.41 -8.41 2.34
N GLN A 70 15.27 -9.17 1.26
CA GLN A 70 15.41 -10.63 1.28
C GLN A 70 16.86 -11.09 1.49
N GLN A 71 17.86 -10.31 1.10
CA GLN A 71 19.26 -10.60 1.44
C GLN A 71 19.48 -10.47 2.94
N GLU A 72 18.85 -9.50 3.57
CA GLU A 72 18.99 -9.24 5.00
C GLU A 72 18.11 -10.18 5.86
N PHE A 73 16.93 -10.57 5.35
CA PHE A 73 15.94 -11.42 6.01
C PHE A 73 15.53 -12.58 5.09
N PRO A 74 16.41 -13.56 4.84
CA PRO A 74 16.20 -14.60 3.80
C PRO A 74 15.05 -15.55 4.10
N ASP A 75 14.65 -15.69 5.36
CA ASP A 75 13.59 -16.58 5.81
C ASP A 75 12.19 -15.93 5.76
N ALA A 76 12.11 -14.62 5.50
CA ALA A 76 10.83 -13.92 5.38
C ALA A 76 10.07 -14.36 4.13
N VAL A 77 8.80 -14.75 4.30
CA VAL A 77 7.91 -15.19 3.22
C VAL A 77 7.31 -13.98 2.53
N THR A 78 7.53 -13.84 1.22
CA THR A 78 7.02 -12.71 0.43
C THR A 78 5.68 -13.05 -0.22
N TRP A 79 4.70 -12.19 -0.01
CA TRP A 79 3.37 -12.25 -0.59
C TRP A 79 3.16 -11.14 -1.62
N LEU A 80 2.60 -11.52 -2.78
CA LEU A 80 2.22 -10.60 -3.85
C LEU A 80 0.75 -10.80 -4.20
N PRO A 81 -0.05 -9.74 -4.43
CA PRO A 81 -1.35 -9.89 -5.04
C PRO A 81 -1.24 -10.61 -6.38
N ALA A 82 -2.06 -11.66 -6.60
CA ALA A 82 -1.91 -12.56 -7.74
C ALA A 82 -1.97 -11.86 -9.10
N LEU A 83 -2.78 -10.79 -9.21
CA LEU A 83 -2.92 -10.01 -10.45
C LEU A 83 -1.81 -8.98 -10.66
N GLU A 84 -0.91 -8.79 -9.68
CA GLU A 84 0.27 -7.89 -9.80
C GLU A 84 1.47 -8.56 -10.48
N ARG A 85 1.42 -9.87 -10.73
CA ARG A 85 2.55 -10.59 -11.31
C ARG A 85 3.12 -9.94 -12.58
N PRO A 86 2.30 -9.50 -13.57
CA PRO A 86 2.82 -8.84 -14.76
C PRO A 86 3.55 -7.51 -14.44
N MET A 87 3.05 -6.73 -13.47
CA MET A 87 3.70 -5.49 -13.04
C MET A 87 5.01 -5.78 -12.30
N PHE A 88 5.02 -6.81 -11.44
CA PHE A 88 6.21 -7.25 -10.74
C PHE A 88 7.32 -7.73 -11.71
N ASP A 89 6.95 -8.46 -12.75
CA ASP A 89 7.90 -8.96 -13.76
C ASP A 89 8.54 -7.81 -14.56
N LEU A 90 7.89 -6.63 -14.63
CA LEU A 90 8.43 -5.41 -15.23
C LEU A 90 9.34 -4.59 -14.30
N LEU A 91 9.41 -4.91 -13.00
CA LEU A 91 10.16 -4.14 -12.00
C LEU A 91 11.60 -3.82 -12.42
N PRO A 92 12.38 -4.74 -13.06
CA PRO A 92 13.73 -4.45 -13.53
C PRO A 92 13.84 -3.35 -14.58
N GLN A 93 12.74 -2.90 -15.14
CA GLN A 93 12.71 -1.90 -16.21
C GLN A 93 11.72 -0.76 -15.92
N GLN A 94 11.04 -0.77 -14.77
CA GLN A 94 9.99 0.21 -14.48
C GLN A 94 10.50 1.65 -14.44
N GLY A 95 11.65 1.87 -13.82
CA GLY A 95 12.27 3.19 -13.78
C GLY A 95 12.49 3.78 -15.16
N SER A 96 13.09 2.98 -16.05
CA SER A 96 13.33 3.36 -17.46
C SER A 96 12.02 3.50 -18.24
N LEU A 97 11.10 2.54 -18.15
CA LEU A 97 9.92 2.48 -19.01
C LEU A 97 8.84 3.48 -18.63
N LEU A 98 8.59 3.67 -17.32
CA LEU A 98 7.49 4.49 -16.84
C LEU A 98 7.90 5.95 -16.56
N PHE A 99 9.17 6.17 -16.20
CA PHE A 99 9.64 7.46 -15.71
C PHE A 99 10.85 8.01 -16.47
N GLY A 100 11.46 7.22 -17.37
CA GLY A 100 12.71 7.61 -18.05
C GLY A 100 13.91 7.68 -17.10
N MET A 101 13.86 6.98 -15.97
CA MET A 101 14.83 7.03 -14.86
C MET A 101 15.44 5.64 -14.63
N ALA A 102 16.44 5.26 -15.40
CA ALA A 102 17.11 3.95 -15.27
C ALA A 102 17.69 3.67 -13.88
N ASP A 103 18.02 4.71 -13.12
CA ASP A 103 18.53 4.58 -11.75
C ASP A 103 17.50 3.95 -10.78
N PHE A 104 16.23 3.89 -11.18
CA PHE A 104 15.15 3.23 -10.44
C PHE A 104 14.77 1.85 -10.97
N ASP A 105 15.49 1.34 -11.96
CA ASP A 105 15.39 -0.07 -12.35
C ASP A 105 15.95 -0.93 -11.20
N ARG A 106 15.16 -1.90 -10.75
CA ARG A 106 15.48 -2.72 -9.58
C ARG A 106 15.38 -4.22 -9.91
N PRO A 107 16.28 -5.05 -9.38
CA PRO A 107 16.15 -6.49 -9.55
C PRO A 107 14.89 -7.00 -8.88
N ASN A 108 14.25 -7.99 -9.51
CA ASN A 108 13.16 -8.71 -8.86
C ASN A 108 13.70 -9.48 -7.64
N GLY A 109 12.95 -9.42 -6.54
CA GLY A 109 13.09 -10.37 -5.47
C GLY A 109 12.30 -11.67 -5.76
N ARG A 110 12.29 -12.57 -4.77
CA ARG A 110 11.53 -13.81 -4.81
C ARG A 110 10.09 -13.56 -4.33
N ILE A 111 9.10 -14.10 -5.05
CA ILE A 111 7.73 -14.19 -4.57
C ILE A 111 7.49 -15.63 -4.14
N ASP A 112 7.18 -15.83 -2.86
CA ASP A 112 6.95 -17.16 -2.29
C ASP A 112 5.49 -17.57 -2.38
N ARG A 113 4.58 -16.59 -2.25
CA ARG A 113 3.13 -16.81 -2.25
C ARG A 113 2.39 -15.70 -2.98
N GLU A 114 1.27 -16.05 -3.57
CA GLU A 114 0.32 -15.11 -4.13
C GLU A 114 -0.94 -15.08 -3.25
N VAL A 115 -1.59 -13.90 -3.16
CA VAL A 115 -2.84 -13.72 -2.44
C VAL A 115 -3.93 -13.22 -3.38
N ARG A 116 -5.14 -13.74 -3.19
CA ARG A 116 -6.34 -13.40 -3.98
C ARG A 116 -7.39 -12.74 -3.11
N ASP A 117 -8.30 -12.08 -3.77
CA ASP A 117 -9.41 -11.39 -3.13
C ASP A 117 -10.18 -12.27 -2.14
N GLY A 118 -10.40 -11.75 -0.93
CA GLY A 118 -11.08 -12.43 0.17
C GLY A 118 -10.25 -13.46 0.93
N GLU A 119 -9.02 -13.74 0.47
CA GLU A 119 -8.12 -14.67 1.19
C GLU A 119 -7.53 -14.02 2.45
N THR A 120 -6.97 -14.87 3.29
CA THR A 120 -6.26 -14.49 4.51
C THR A 120 -4.79 -14.83 4.37
N VAL A 121 -3.94 -13.87 4.70
CA VAL A 121 -2.49 -14.05 4.80
C VAL A 121 -2.16 -14.47 6.22
N ASP A 122 -1.64 -15.68 6.36
CA ASP A 122 -1.15 -16.23 7.62
C ASP A 122 0.26 -15.70 7.91
N LEU A 123 0.41 -15.02 9.03
CA LEU A 123 1.68 -14.45 9.49
C LEU A 123 2.31 -15.28 10.64
N GLY A 124 1.68 -16.39 11.02
CA GLY A 124 2.09 -17.30 12.08
C GLY A 124 1.32 -17.11 13.40
N ASP A 125 1.29 -18.15 14.24
CA ASP A 125 0.80 -18.14 15.63
C ASP A 125 -0.61 -17.49 15.82
N ASN A 126 -1.55 -17.77 14.90
CA ASN A 126 -2.88 -17.19 14.81
C ASN A 126 -2.91 -15.68 14.48
N TRP A 127 -1.81 -15.10 14.06
CA TRP A 127 -1.74 -13.75 13.53
C TRP A 127 -1.96 -13.77 12.02
N CYS A 128 -2.97 -13.06 11.56
CA CYS A 128 -3.32 -13.01 10.14
C CYS A 128 -3.89 -11.67 9.73
N LEU A 129 -3.80 -11.38 8.43
CA LEU A 129 -4.45 -10.23 7.78
C LEU A 129 -5.37 -10.74 6.66
N ARG A 130 -6.52 -10.09 6.49
CA ARG A 130 -7.39 -10.31 5.34
C ARG A 130 -6.87 -9.51 4.14
N PHE A 131 -7.13 -10.00 2.94
CA PHE A 131 -6.79 -9.30 1.72
C PHE A 131 -8.04 -8.89 0.95
N LEU A 132 -8.08 -7.62 0.52
CA LEU A 132 -9.10 -7.03 -0.33
C LEU A 132 -8.45 -6.54 -1.62
N SER A 133 -8.82 -7.09 -2.78
CA SER A 133 -8.36 -6.59 -4.07
C SER A 133 -8.97 -5.23 -4.39
N THR A 134 -8.12 -4.26 -4.71
CA THR A 134 -8.51 -2.87 -5.03
C THR A 134 -7.78 -2.38 -6.30
N PRO A 135 -8.05 -3.01 -7.47
CA PRO A 135 -7.41 -2.63 -8.72
C PRO A 135 -7.79 -1.21 -9.16
N GLY A 136 -6.96 -0.62 -10.02
CA GLY A 136 -7.22 0.70 -10.61
C GLY A 136 -5.98 1.58 -10.70
N HIS A 137 -5.18 1.70 -9.64
CA HIS A 137 -3.86 2.29 -9.70
C HIS A 137 -2.88 1.36 -10.45
N THR A 138 -2.91 0.08 -10.09
CA THR A 138 -2.32 -1.02 -10.86
C THR A 138 -3.37 -2.11 -11.08
N PRO A 139 -3.12 -3.08 -11.99
CA PRO A 139 -4.10 -4.12 -12.32
C PRO A 139 -4.47 -5.05 -11.16
N GLY A 140 -3.58 -5.25 -10.22
CA GLY A 140 -3.76 -6.22 -9.15
C GLY A 140 -3.61 -5.67 -7.74
N GLN A 141 -3.42 -4.35 -7.58
CA GLN A 141 -3.28 -3.73 -6.26
C GLN A 141 -4.34 -4.21 -5.28
N GLY A 142 -3.94 -4.33 -4.00
CA GLY A 142 -4.86 -4.66 -2.94
C GLY A 142 -4.43 -4.18 -1.56
N CYS A 143 -5.35 -4.32 -0.63
CA CYS A 143 -5.21 -3.88 0.74
C CYS A 143 -5.10 -5.07 1.69
N TYR A 144 -4.24 -4.97 2.70
CA TYR A 144 -4.19 -5.90 3.82
C TYR A 144 -4.85 -5.25 5.05
N TYR A 145 -5.68 -5.97 5.78
CA TYR A 145 -6.39 -5.38 6.90
C TYR A 145 -6.70 -6.36 8.03
N ASP A 146 -6.84 -5.81 9.23
CA ASP A 146 -7.41 -6.45 10.41
C ASP A 146 -8.64 -5.67 10.93
N GLU A 147 -8.94 -5.78 12.21
CA GLU A 147 -10.06 -5.07 12.85
C GLU A 147 -9.73 -3.61 13.21
N THR A 148 -8.49 -3.18 13.08
CA THR A 148 -7.99 -1.85 13.50
C THR A 148 -7.35 -1.07 12.36
N TYR A 149 -6.54 -1.74 11.54
CA TYR A 149 -5.71 -1.12 10.49
C TYR A 149 -6.07 -1.65 9.12
N ILE A 150 -5.93 -0.79 8.12
CA ILE A 150 -5.95 -1.18 6.72
C ILE A 150 -4.77 -0.52 5.97
N PHE A 151 -3.92 -1.34 5.36
CA PHE A 151 -2.76 -0.94 4.56
C PHE A 151 -3.21 -0.93 3.11
N VAL A 152 -3.40 0.26 2.56
CA VAL A 152 -4.12 0.45 1.30
C VAL A 152 -3.21 0.66 0.08
N GLY A 153 -1.89 0.69 0.27
CA GLY A 153 -0.97 1.10 -0.79
C GLY A 153 -1.44 2.43 -1.40
N ASP A 154 -1.58 2.45 -2.71
CA ASP A 154 -1.98 3.61 -3.49
C ASP A 154 -3.47 3.57 -3.94
N THR A 155 -4.34 2.99 -3.11
CA THR A 155 -5.79 3.05 -3.35
C THR A 155 -6.38 4.36 -2.83
N LEU A 156 -6.10 4.72 -1.57
CA LEU A 156 -6.72 5.85 -0.87
C LEU A 156 -5.68 6.59 -0.04
N PHE A 157 -5.66 7.91 -0.14
CA PHE A 157 -4.81 8.81 0.63
C PHE A 157 -5.65 9.79 1.45
N ALA A 158 -5.05 10.43 2.43
CA ALA A 158 -5.68 11.53 3.15
C ALA A 158 -6.04 12.67 2.18
N GLY A 159 -7.34 12.79 1.86
CA GLY A 159 -7.87 13.80 0.92
C GLY A 159 -7.59 13.54 -0.56
N SER A 160 -7.06 12.38 -0.96
CA SER A 160 -6.72 12.04 -2.34
C SER A 160 -6.88 10.55 -2.63
N ILE A 161 -6.53 10.13 -3.84
CA ILE A 161 -6.47 8.73 -4.28
C ILE A 161 -5.20 8.51 -5.12
N GLY A 162 -4.82 7.25 -5.32
CA GLY A 162 -3.77 6.89 -6.26
C GLY A 162 -4.07 7.33 -7.69
N ARG A 163 -3.04 7.65 -8.44
CA ARG A 163 -3.14 8.03 -9.86
C ARG A 163 -3.70 6.89 -10.69
N THR A 164 -4.46 7.27 -11.72
CA THR A 164 -5.05 6.32 -12.68
C THR A 164 -4.75 6.69 -14.12
N ASP A 165 -3.68 7.46 -14.35
CA ASP A 165 -3.19 7.93 -15.65
C ASP A 165 -1.86 7.28 -16.06
N PHE A 166 -1.37 6.28 -15.31
CA PHE A 166 -0.23 5.45 -15.69
C PHE A 166 -0.63 4.37 -16.70
N PRO A 167 0.33 3.84 -17.48
CA PRO A 167 0.12 2.61 -18.22
C PRO A 167 -0.39 1.48 -17.31
N MET A 168 -1.40 0.74 -17.76
CA MET A 168 -2.08 -0.35 -17.01
C MET A 168 -2.96 0.12 -15.83
N SER A 169 -3.10 1.42 -15.55
CA SER A 169 -4.10 1.94 -14.62
C SER A 169 -5.49 1.95 -15.24
N ASP A 170 -6.54 1.94 -14.41
CA ASP A 170 -7.93 1.97 -14.82
C ASP A 170 -8.78 2.81 -13.84
N PRO A 171 -9.25 4.00 -14.26
CA PRO A 171 -10.04 4.86 -13.38
C PRO A 171 -11.41 4.29 -13.01
N GLU A 172 -12.02 3.44 -13.85
CA GLU A 172 -13.32 2.82 -13.54
C GLU A 172 -13.15 1.73 -12.47
N LEU A 173 -12.10 0.91 -12.59
CA LEU A 173 -11.74 -0.05 -11.56
C LEU A 173 -11.39 0.64 -10.24
N MET A 174 -10.69 1.77 -10.27
CA MET A 174 -10.40 2.56 -9.06
C MET A 174 -11.68 3.01 -8.37
N GLN A 175 -12.67 3.52 -9.11
CA GLN A 175 -13.95 3.94 -8.53
C GLN A 175 -14.71 2.77 -7.89
N ALA A 176 -14.71 1.61 -8.55
CA ALA A 176 -15.30 0.38 -8.00
C ALA A 176 -14.56 -0.07 -6.73
N SER A 177 -13.23 -0.04 -6.74
CA SER A 177 -12.37 -0.39 -5.61
C SER A 177 -12.61 0.53 -4.40
N LEU A 178 -12.70 1.83 -4.60
CA LEU A 178 -13.01 2.80 -3.55
C LEU A 178 -14.41 2.56 -2.94
N SER A 179 -15.40 2.25 -3.79
CA SER A 179 -16.75 1.93 -3.31
C SER A 179 -16.75 0.71 -2.42
N ARG A 180 -16.00 -0.33 -2.82
CA ARG A 180 -15.86 -1.59 -2.08
C ARG A 180 -15.04 -1.41 -0.79
N LEU A 181 -13.93 -0.67 -0.85
CA LEU A 181 -13.10 -0.35 0.32
C LEU A 181 -13.93 0.31 1.44
N LEU A 182 -14.81 1.23 1.06
CA LEU A 182 -15.65 1.97 1.98
C LEU A 182 -16.84 1.16 2.54
N GLU A 183 -17.03 -0.10 2.15
CA GLU A 183 -17.95 -1.04 2.81
C GLU A 183 -17.38 -1.58 4.12
N LEU A 184 -16.07 -1.48 4.31
CA LEU A 184 -15.39 -1.86 5.55
C LEU A 184 -15.73 -0.88 6.68
N PRO A 185 -15.51 -1.27 7.95
CA PRO A 185 -15.79 -0.43 9.11
C PRO A 185 -15.09 0.93 9.06
N GLY A 186 -15.84 2.02 9.23
CA GLY A 186 -15.34 3.40 9.09
C GLY A 186 -14.20 3.78 10.04
N HIS A 187 -14.11 3.08 11.20
CA HIS A 187 -13.07 3.35 12.21
C HIS A 187 -11.67 2.83 11.84
N LEU A 188 -11.55 2.02 10.79
CA LEU A 188 -10.25 1.48 10.38
C LEU A 188 -9.27 2.62 10.08
N LEU A 189 -8.08 2.50 10.66
CA LEU A 189 -6.96 3.39 10.42
C LEU A 189 -6.36 3.08 9.04
N VAL A 190 -6.44 4.05 8.15
CA VAL A 190 -5.96 3.95 6.76
C VAL A 190 -4.46 4.27 6.75
N CYS A 191 -3.67 3.24 6.53
CA CYS A 191 -2.22 3.27 6.36
C CYS A 191 -1.91 3.27 4.86
N SER A 192 -1.78 4.46 4.28
CA SER A 192 -1.57 4.65 2.84
C SER A 192 -0.10 4.61 2.44
N GLY A 193 0.18 4.27 1.18
CA GLY A 193 1.52 4.26 0.61
C GLY A 193 2.20 5.62 0.68
N HIS A 194 1.45 6.71 0.63
CA HIS A 194 1.98 8.07 0.74
C HIS A 194 1.12 8.93 1.66
N GLY A 195 1.78 9.90 2.31
CA GLY A 195 1.11 10.88 3.18
C GLY A 195 0.75 10.35 4.57
N PRO A 196 -0.08 11.09 5.32
CA PRO A 196 -0.41 10.75 6.69
C PRO A 196 -1.50 9.66 6.81
N VAL A 197 -1.53 9.02 7.98
CA VAL A 197 -2.61 8.09 8.36
C VAL A 197 -3.92 8.88 8.54
N THR A 198 -5.04 8.27 8.15
CA THR A 198 -6.39 8.79 8.29
C THR A 198 -7.35 7.67 8.72
N THR A 199 -8.68 7.84 8.58
CA THR A 199 -9.68 6.78 8.77
C THR A 199 -10.62 6.70 7.56
N LEU A 200 -11.24 5.52 7.35
CA LEU A 200 -12.23 5.39 6.26
C LEU A 200 -13.42 6.33 6.45
N GLU A 201 -13.85 6.58 7.68
CA GLU A 201 -14.95 7.51 7.99
C GLU A 201 -14.57 8.96 7.65
N GLU A 202 -13.36 9.40 8.02
CA GLU A 202 -12.89 10.75 7.69
C GLU A 202 -12.78 10.96 6.18
N GLU A 203 -12.21 9.99 5.47
CA GLU A 203 -12.12 10.06 4.02
C GLU A 203 -13.51 10.02 3.35
N LEU A 204 -14.40 9.16 3.79
CA LEU A 204 -15.78 9.17 3.29
C LEU A 204 -16.45 10.54 3.50
N ARG A 205 -16.13 11.23 4.59
CA ARG A 205 -16.70 12.54 4.92
C ARG A 205 -16.11 13.70 4.10
N THR A 206 -14.79 13.69 3.86
CA THR A 206 -14.05 14.87 3.42
C THR A 206 -13.35 14.74 2.07
N ASN A 207 -12.97 13.52 1.66
CA ASN A 207 -12.17 13.30 0.46
C ASN A 207 -12.97 13.64 -0.81
N PRO A 208 -12.53 14.62 -1.63
CA PRO A 208 -13.28 15.06 -2.81
C PRO A 208 -13.44 13.98 -3.88
N PHE A 209 -12.51 13.03 -3.95
CA PHE A 209 -12.56 11.93 -4.92
C PHE A 209 -13.62 10.87 -4.59
N LEU A 210 -14.23 10.93 -3.39
CA LEU A 210 -15.26 10.01 -2.94
C LEU A 210 -16.70 10.56 -3.09
N ASP A 211 -16.90 11.65 -3.83
CA ASP A 211 -18.21 12.25 -4.06
C ASP A 211 -19.19 11.27 -4.71
N HIS A 212 -18.73 10.41 -5.61
CA HIS A 212 -19.57 9.40 -6.26
C HIS A 212 -20.10 8.36 -5.24
N VAL A 213 -19.25 7.93 -4.27
CA VAL A 213 -19.65 7.00 -3.21
C VAL A 213 -20.66 7.66 -2.27
N ARG A 214 -20.41 8.91 -1.88
CA ARG A 214 -21.35 9.69 -1.05
C ARG A 214 -22.72 9.80 -1.71
N ARG A 215 -22.76 10.16 -3.00
CA ARG A 215 -24.03 10.26 -3.76
C ARG A 215 -24.75 8.91 -3.83
N ALA A 216 -24.05 7.84 -4.13
CA ALA A 216 -24.62 6.48 -4.20
C ALA A 216 -25.22 6.04 -2.84
N ARG A 217 -24.68 6.49 -1.71
CA ARG A 217 -25.13 6.20 -0.37
C ARG A 217 -26.14 7.21 0.19
N GLY A 218 -26.52 8.24 -0.56
CA GLY A 218 -27.40 9.31 -0.09
C GLY A 218 -26.80 10.17 1.05
N ILE A 219 -25.48 10.16 1.19
CA ILE A 219 -24.77 10.99 2.18
C ILE A 219 -24.65 12.39 1.61
N ALA A 220 -25.13 13.41 2.34
CA ALA A 220 -25.02 14.80 1.93
C ALA A 220 -23.52 15.19 1.87
N GLY A 221 -23.07 15.62 0.70
CA GLY A 221 -21.70 16.12 0.50
C GLY A 221 -21.44 17.34 1.38
N SER A 222 -20.25 17.44 2.00
CA SER A 222 -19.80 18.69 2.59
C SER A 222 -19.80 19.75 1.48
N ARG A 223 -20.57 20.83 1.64
CA ARG A 223 -20.48 21.99 0.73
C ARG A 223 -19.06 22.56 0.87
N TRP A 224 -18.21 22.29 -0.09
CA TRP A 224 -17.04 23.12 -0.31
C TRP A 224 -17.58 24.50 -0.67
N SER A 225 -17.56 25.42 0.29
CA SER A 225 -17.69 26.85 -0.01
C SER A 225 -16.51 27.17 -0.93
N SER A 226 -16.83 27.52 -2.17
CA SER A 226 -15.88 28.03 -3.14
C SER A 226 -14.98 29.09 -2.48
N VAL A 227 -13.70 28.78 -2.33
CA VAL A 227 -12.68 29.78 -2.01
C VAL A 227 -12.59 30.69 -3.24
N PRO A 228 -12.87 32.01 -3.11
CA PRO A 228 -12.75 32.90 -4.26
C PRO A 228 -11.28 33.00 -4.67
N GLY A 229 -11.05 32.78 -5.95
CA GLY A 229 -9.86 32.94 -6.73
C GLY A 229 -8.63 33.60 -6.11
N SER A 230 -7.56 32.83 -5.94
CA SER A 230 -6.20 33.36 -6.01
C SER A 230 -5.69 33.23 -7.44
N ARG A 231 -5.70 34.37 -8.16
CA ARG A 231 -4.97 34.51 -9.42
C ARG A 231 -3.48 34.38 -9.12
N TRP A 232 -2.84 33.40 -9.73
CA TRP A 232 -1.39 33.35 -9.84
C TRP A 232 -0.98 34.20 -11.04
N SER A 233 -0.33 35.31 -10.80
CA SER A 233 0.44 36.11 -11.77
C SER A 233 1.90 35.68 -11.72
#